data_674d117b041e65c1283760889c3e87cd
#
_entry.id   674d117b041e65c1283760889c3e87cd
#
_cell.length_a   1.000
_cell.length_b   1.000
_cell.length_c   1.000
_cell.angle_alpha   90.00
_cell.angle_beta   90.00
_cell.angle_gamma   90.00
#
_symmetry.space_group_name_H-M   'P 1'
#
loop_
_entity.id
_entity.type
_entity.pdbx_description
1 polymer ?
#
loop_
_entity_poly.entity_id
_entity_poly.type
_entity_poly.pdbx_seq_one_letter_code
_entity_poly.pdbx_strand_id
1 'polypeptide(L)'
;MIDRIQWLGHGSFLIQGPPLIYINPWRVASSTFHADVILISHDNYDLCSVADVNKLRGENTIVLGNEAVQEQIDDVELLRPWQARTFDRASIKGIPAYSIKSMRYPKEAGGLGFVISLNFYDIYYAGNTEMTPEMERIQPDIAILPINGDGALDVPGAVDVVKKMHPRWVIPSHWGSVGEGATREDAKAFKDAIGGRATVVISEQTR
;
A
#
# COMPACT_ATOMS: atom_id res chain seq x y z
N MET A 1 -11.91 8.40 -9.07
CA MET A 1 -10.81 8.16 -8.11
C MET A 1 -9.88 7.04 -8.58
N ILE A 2 -10.39 5.92 -9.02
CA ILE A 2 -9.56 4.78 -9.46
C ILE A 2 -8.53 5.16 -10.52
N ASP A 3 -8.88 6.01 -11.47
CA ASP A 3 -8.00 6.49 -12.56
C ASP A 3 -6.86 7.40 -12.08
N ARG A 4 -6.88 7.84 -10.82
CA ARG A 4 -5.82 8.63 -10.19
C ARG A 4 -4.80 7.77 -9.45
N ILE A 5 -5.04 6.47 -9.33
CA ILE A 5 -4.12 5.54 -8.70
C ILE A 5 -3.26 4.91 -9.78
N GLN A 6 -1.97 5.18 -9.74
CA GLN A 6 -0.98 4.62 -10.65
C GLN A 6 -0.14 3.58 -9.92
N TRP A 7 0.03 2.43 -10.53
CA TRP A 7 0.95 1.40 -10.04
C TRP A 7 2.35 1.64 -10.62
N LEU A 8 3.32 1.83 -9.74
CA LEU A 8 4.71 2.10 -10.11
C LEU A 8 5.56 0.82 -10.17
N GLY A 9 4.98 -0.31 -9.80
CA GLY A 9 5.61 -1.63 -9.74
C GLY A 9 5.66 -2.16 -8.31
N HIS A 10 5.65 -3.49 -8.17
CA HIS A 10 5.70 -4.18 -6.89
C HIS A 10 4.65 -3.66 -5.89
N GLY A 11 5.09 -3.14 -4.74
CA GLY A 11 4.26 -2.50 -3.71
C GLY A 11 4.15 -0.98 -3.83
N SER A 12 4.70 -0.37 -4.90
CA SER A 12 4.77 1.07 -5.08
C SER A 12 3.56 1.63 -5.81
N PHE A 13 2.99 2.70 -5.27
CA PHE A 13 1.84 3.39 -5.86
C PHE A 13 1.99 4.90 -5.78
N LEU A 14 1.34 5.58 -6.72
CA LEU A 14 1.14 7.02 -6.74
C LEU A 14 -0.37 7.30 -6.77
N ILE A 15 -0.85 8.13 -5.86
CA ILE A 15 -2.19 8.70 -5.91
C ILE A 15 -2.07 10.16 -6.34
N GLN A 16 -2.57 10.45 -7.53
CA GLN A 16 -2.55 11.80 -8.09
C GLN A 16 -3.53 12.71 -7.37
N GLY A 17 -2.99 13.78 -6.78
CA GLY A 17 -3.71 14.70 -5.90
C GLY A 17 -4.19 16.00 -6.53
N PRO A 18 -4.41 17.06 -5.75
CA PRO A 18 -3.86 17.31 -4.41
C PRO A 18 -4.55 16.55 -3.27
N PRO A 19 -3.79 16.07 -2.26
CA PRO A 19 -2.33 15.99 -2.22
C PRO A 19 -1.76 14.90 -3.14
N LEU A 20 -0.50 15.06 -3.61
CA LEU A 20 0.25 14.06 -4.36
C LEU A 20 0.86 13.07 -3.36
N ILE A 21 0.37 11.83 -3.35
CA ILE A 21 0.74 10.82 -2.35
C ILE A 21 1.49 9.68 -3.02
N TYR A 22 2.71 9.40 -2.55
CA TYR A 22 3.45 8.19 -2.89
C TYR A 22 3.35 7.17 -1.76
N ILE A 23 3.18 5.90 -2.13
CA ILE A 23 3.19 4.78 -1.19
C ILE A 23 4.37 3.88 -1.56
N ASN A 24 5.28 3.63 -0.60
CA ASN A 24 6.45 2.78 -0.75
C ASN A 24 7.20 3.02 -2.07
N PRO A 25 7.69 4.23 -2.36
CA PRO A 25 8.40 4.49 -3.60
C PRO A 25 9.64 3.61 -3.71
N TRP A 26 9.71 2.78 -4.76
CA TRP A 26 10.79 1.86 -5.02
C TRP A 26 11.09 1.78 -6.51
N ARG A 27 12.37 2.01 -6.88
CA ARG A 27 12.84 2.06 -8.27
C ARG A 27 12.06 3.06 -9.14
N VAL A 28 11.65 4.18 -8.52
CA VAL A 28 10.91 5.23 -9.23
C VAL A 28 11.85 6.08 -10.07
N ALA A 29 11.33 6.56 -11.21
CA ALA A 29 12.03 7.56 -12.01
C ALA A 29 12.07 8.90 -11.24
N SER A 30 12.99 9.78 -11.61
CA SER A 30 13.00 11.15 -11.09
C SER A 30 11.71 11.86 -11.48
N SER A 31 11.06 12.50 -10.52
CA SER A 31 9.86 13.29 -10.75
C SER A 31 10.21 14.77 -10.90
N THR A 32 9.46 15.48 -11.74
CA THR A 32 9.53 16.94 -11.85
C THR A 32 8.82 17.62 -10.66
N PHE A 33 7.94 16.89 -9.98
CA PHE A 33 7.17 17.39 -8.84
C PHE A 33 7.54 16.60 -7.59
N HIS A 34 7.73 17.30 -6.49
CA HIS A 34 7.90 16.67 -5.18
C HIS A 34 6.56 16.14 -4.66
N ALA A 35 6.62 15.08 -3.87
CA ALA A 35 5.47 14.56 -3.17
C ALA A 35 4.98 15.54 -2.10
N ASP A 36 3.66 15.63 -1.90
CA ASP A 36 3.11 16.26 -0.71
C ASP A 36 3.24 15.30 0.49
N VAL A 37 2.98 13.99 0.25
CA VAL A 37 3.04 12.95 1.27
C VAL A 37 3.71 11.70 0.72
N ILE A 38 4.58 11.09 1.52
CA ILE A 38 5.17 9.79 1.25
C ILE A 38 4.80 8.85 2.40
N LEU A 39 4.20 7.71 2.09
CA LEU A 39 3.80 6.68 3.05
C LEU A 39 4.74 5.48 2.94
N ILE A 40 5.34 5.07 4.04
CA ILE A 40 6.20 3.89 4.11
C ILE A 40 5.58 2.88 5.07
N SER A 41 5.20 1.73 4.54
CA SER A 41 4.45 0.71 5.27
C SER A 41 5.32 -0.19 6.15
N HIS A 42 6.52 -0.53 5.68
CA HIS A 42 7.46 -1.45 6.31
C HIS A 42 8.90 -0.99 6.05
N ASP A 43 9.83 -1.46 6.86
CA ASP A 43 11.26 -1.17 6.79
C ASP A 43 12.04 -2.05 5.79
N ASN A 44 11.36 -2.95 5.07
CA ASN A 44 11.97 -3.81 4.06
C ASN A 44 12.53 -2.99 2.89
N TYR A 45 13.63 -3.43 2.30
CA TYR A 45 14.38 -2.74 1.23
C TYR A 45 13.53 -2.39 -0.02
N ASP A 46 12.52 -3.20 -0.33
CA ASP A 46 11.61 -3.06 -1.46
C ASP A 46 10.39 -2.16 -1.16
N LEU A 47 10.22 -1.75 0.11
CA LEU A 47 9.15 -0.86 0.57
C LEU A 47 9.69 0.42 1.24
N CYS A 48 10.96 0.42 1.69
CA CYS A 48 11.63 1.52 2.37
C CYS A 48 12.93 1.89 1.64
N SER A 49 12.81 2.57 0.51
CA SER A 49 13.96 3.02 -0.28
C SER A 49 14.33 4.46 0.06
N VAL A 50 15.36 4.66 0.86
CA VAL A 50 15.89 5.99 1.20
C VAL A 50 16.21 6.80 -0.05
N ALA A 51 16.82 6.16 -1.07
CA ALA A 51 17.20 6.81 -2.32
C ALA A 51 15.97 7.33 -3.10
N ASP A 52 14.88 6.53 -3.15
CA ASP A 52 13.67 6.91 -3.87
C ASP A 52 12.86 7.96 -3.09
N VAL A 53 12.81 7.85 -1.76
CA VAL A 53 12.22 8.90 -0.91
C VAL A 53 12.93 10.24 -1.15
N ASN A 54 14.26 10.26 -1.16
CA ASN A 54 15.03 11.49 -1.37
C ASN A 54 14.86 12.11 -2.77
N LYS A 55 14.58 11.29 -3.80
CA LYS A 55 14.24 11.81 -5.15
C LYS A 55 12.90 12.55 -5.19
N LEU A 56 11.96 12.16 -4.34
CA LEU A 56 10.59 12.64 -4.33
C LEU A 56 10.34 13.69 -3.25
N ARG A 57 11.24 13.80 -2.28
CA ARG A 57 11.12 14.71 -1.14
C ARG A 57 11.44 16.13 -1.56
N GLY A 58 10.55 17.07 -1.26
CA GLY A 58 10.77 18.51 -1.30
C GLY A 58 10.73 19.11 0.10
N GLU A 59 10.88 20.41 0.21
CA GLU A 59 10.93 21.15 1.49
C GLU A 59 9.69 20.92 2.38
N ASN A 60 8.51 20.77 1.77
CA ASN A 60 7.23 20.60 2.46
C ASN A 60 6.70 19.16 2.40
N THR A 61 7.47 18.20 1.93
CA THR A 61 7.05 16.81 1.87
C THR A 61 7.00 16.20 3.26
N ILE A 62 5.87 15.60 3.61
CA ILE A 62 5.71 14.84 4.84
C ILE A 62 5.91 13.36 4.55
N VAL A 63 6.78 12.72 5.31
CA VAL A 63 7.00 11.26 5.24
C VAL A 63 6.38 10.63 6.47
N LEU A 64 5.46 9.68 6.29
CA LEU A 64 4.84 8.92 7.37
C LEU A 64 5.33 7.48 7.37
N GLY A 65 5.69 6.96 8.53
CA GLY A 65 6.11 5.58 8.73
C GLY A 65 6.02 5.14 10.18
N ASN A 66 6.44 3.91 10.45
CA ASN A 66 6.58 3.37 11.80
C ASN A 66 7.96 3.68 12.40
N GLU A 67 8.23 3.20 13.60
CA GLU A 67 9.49 3.41 14.32
C GLU A 67 10.70 2.82 13.56
N ALA A 68 10.57 1.63 12.95
CA ALA A 68 11.65 1.01 12.18
C ALA A 68 11.98 1.80 10.88
N VAL A 69 11.01 2.48 10.28
CA VAL A 69 11.23 3.40 9.16
C VAL A 69 11.97 4.66 9.59
N GLN A 70 11.68 5.19 10.79
CA GLN A 70 12.41 6.35 11.34
C GLN A 70 13.90 6.06 11.56
N GLU A 71 14.26 4.80 11.82
CA GLU A 71 15.67 4.40 11.98
C GLU A 71 16.45 4.42 10.64
N GLN A 72 15.74 4.39 9.51
CA GLN A 72 16.36 4.34 8.17
C GLN A 72 16.26 5.65 7.40
N ILE A 73 15.20 6.42 7.63
CA ILE A 73 14.90 7.65 6.89
C ILE A 73 14.78 8.80 7.87
N ASP A 74 15.53 9.88 7.63
CA ASP A 74 15.48 11.09 8.45
C ASP A 74 14.13 11.83 8.28
N ASP A 75 13.73 12.56 9.32
CA ASP A 75 12.54 13.43 9.33
C ASP A 75 11.22 12.71 8.98
N VAL A 76 11.09 11.44 9.39
CA VAL A 76 9.83 10.69 9.29
C VAL A 76 8.92 11.06 10.46
N GLU A 77 7.69 11.50 10.18
CA GLU A 77 6.65 11.62 11.20
C GLU A 77 6.11 10.22 11.54
N LEU A 78 6.12 9.88 12.83
CA LEU A 78 5.66 8.59 13.32
C LEU A 78 4.14 8.48 13.17
N LEU A 79 3.69 7.43 12.50
CA LEU A 79 2.29 7.02 12.46
C LEU A 79 2.11 5.69 13.18
N ARG A 80 1.24 5.65 14.18
CA ARG A 80 0.92 4.43 14.93
C ARG A 80 -0.38 3.77 14.43
N PRO A 81 -0.57 2.48 14.67
CA PRO A 81 -1.84 1.81 14.40
C PRO A 81 -3.03 2.58 14.96
N TRP A 82 -4.07 2.75 14.14
CA TRP A 82 -5.32 3.48 14.43
C TRP A 82 -5.17 5.00 14.61
N GLN A 83 -3.97 5.52 14.57
CA GLN A 83 -3.73 6.96 14.54
C GLN A 83 -4.01 7.49 13.14
N ALA A 84 -4.56 8.70 13.07
CA ALA A 84 -4.80 9.39 11.81
C ALA A 84 -4.02 10.71 11.73
N ARG A 85 -3.52 11.03 10.54
CA ARG A 85 -2.91 12.30 10.20
C ARG A 85 -3.73 12.95 9.09
N THR A 86 -4.19 14.17 9.32
CA THR A 86 -5.04 14.91 8.38
C THR A 86 -4.22 15.98 7.68
N PHE A 87 -4.35 16.04 6.39
CA PHE A 87 -3.83 17.05 5.49
C PHE A 87 -5.02 17.75 4.83
N ASP A 88 -4.85 18.91 4.22
CA ASP A 88 -5.92 19.74 3.64
C ASP A 88 -7.16 18.95 3.16
N ARG A 89 -6.97 18.01 2.24
CA ARG A 89 -8.07 17.23 1.61
C ARG A 89 -7.97 15.72 1.83
N ALA A 90 -7.01 15.26 2.60
CA ALA A 90 -6.79 13.85 2.86
C ALA A 90 -6.65 13.56 4.34
N SER A 91 -7.14 12.41 4.78
CA SER A 91 -6.84 11.83 6.09
C SER A 91 -6.21 10.46 5.88
N ILE A 92 -5.10 10.22 6.55
CA ILE A 92 -4.34 8.97 6.45
C ILE A 92 -4.32 8.31 7.82
N LYS A 93 -4.89 7.10 7.90
CA LYS A 93 -4.95 6.31 9.12
C LYS A 93 -4.06 5.07 9.00
N GLY A 94 -3.19 4.85 9.96
CA GLY A 94 -2.40 3.64 10.08
C GLY A 94 -3.25 2.45 10.50
N ILE A 95 -3.09 1.32 9.82
CA ILE A 95 -3.74 0.05 10.14
C ILE A 95 -2.65 -0.98 10.42
N PRO A 96 -2.74 -1.81 11.47
CA PRO A 96 -1.76 -2.87 11.69
C PRO A 96 -1.64 -3.79 10.48
N ALA A 97 -0.42 -4.04 10.02
CA ALA A 97 -0.10 -4.95 8.92
C ALA A 97 0.97 -5.95 9.38
N TYR A 98 0.62 -7.23 9.43
CA TYR A 98 1.51 -8.27 9.95
C TYR A 98 1.12 -9.67 9.47
N SER A 99 2.08 -10.61 9.62
CA SER A 99 1.85 -12.04 9.40
C SER A 99 1.26 -12.69 10.65
N ILE A 100 0.31 -13.61 10.45
CA ILE A 100 -0.28 -14.41 11.53
C ILE A 100 0.37 -15.80 11.56
N LYS A 101 0.62 -16.40 10.40
CA LYS A 101 1.10 -17.78 10.25
C LYS A 101 2.62 -17.87 10.08
N SER A 102 3.28 -16.76 9.83
CA SER A 102 4.73 -16.72 9.64
C SER A 102 5.38 -15.64 10.52
N MET A 103 6.70 -15.75 10.72
CA MET A 103 7.49 -14.74 11.43
C MET A 103 8.09 -13.69 10.49
N ARG A 104 7.66 -13.63 9.23
CA ARG A 104 8.27 -12.74 8.25
C ARG A 104 7.99 -11.28 8.53
N TYR A 105 6.74 -10.96 8.89
CA TYR A 105 6.31 -9.61 9.28
C TYR A 105 5.64 -9.71 10.65
N PRO A 106 6.42 -9.81 11.74
CA PRO A 106 5.83 -9.98 13.07
C PRO A 106 5.09 -8.71 13.50
N LYS A 107 4.03 -8.87 14.27
CA LYS A 107 3.19 -7.74 14.72
C LYS A 107 3.99 -6.69 15.48
N GLU A 108 4.99 -7.12 16.23
CA GLU A 108 5.87 -6.29 17.05
C GLU A 108 6.77 -5.37 16.21
N ALA A 109 7.02 -5.72 14.93
CA ALA A 109 7.74 -4.85 14.00
C ALA A 109 6.94 -3.58 13.61
N GLY A 110 5.65 -3.54 13.96
CA GLY A 110 4.83 -2.35 13.79
C GLY A 110 4.53 -1.99 12.33
N GLY A 111 4.53 -2.97 11.42
CA GLY A 111 4.19 -2.74 10.02
C GLY A 111 2.80 -2.10 9.86
N LEU A 112 2.65 -1.27 8.85
CA LEU A 112 1.44 -0.49 8.59
C LEU A 112 0.82 -0.77 7.22
N GLY A 113 -0.49 -0.93 7.21
CA GLY A 113 -1.34 -0.57 6.08
C GLY A 113 -1.87 0.85 6.27
N PHE A 114 -2.53 1.39 5.26
CA PHE A 114 -3.06 2.75 5.30
C PHE A 114 -4.50 2.79 4.79
N VAL A 115 -5.40 3.45 5.54
CA VAL A 115 -6.66 3.94 4.97
C VAL A 115 -6.46 5.41 4.64
N ILE A 116 -6.58 5.72 3.36
CA ILE A 116 -6.42 7.06 2.79
C ILE A 116 -7.80 7.55 2.38
N SER A 117 -8.38 8.45 3.17
CA SER A 117 -9.65 9.10 2.86
C SER A 117 -9.37 10.34 2.01
N LEU A 118 -9.80 10.34 0.75
CA LEU A 118 -9.55 11.41 -0.22
C LEU A 118 -10.73 11.55 -1.19
N ASN A 119 -11.26 12.76 -1.36
CA ASN A 119 -12.34 13.06 -2.31
C ASN A 119 -13.57 12.12 -2.14
N PHE A 120 -14.00 11.87 -0.92
CA PHE A 120 -15.12 10.99 -0.55
C PHE A 120 -14.91 9.51 -0.86
N TYR A 121 -13.67 9.07 -1.06
CA TYR A 121 -13.30 7.67 -1.20
C TYR A 121 -12.35 7.25 -0.09
N ASP A 122 -12.55 6.05 0.43
CA ASP A 122 -11.59 5.39 1.30
C ASP A 122 -10.78 4.37 0.49
N ILE A 123 -9.47 4.59 0.42
CA ILE A 123 -8.50 3.73 -0.25
C ILE A 123 -7.73 2.98 0.82
N TYR A 124 -7.84 1.66 0.87
CA TYR A 124 -7.06 0.83 1.75
C TYR A 124 -5.86 0.24 1.01
N TYR A 125 -4.66 0.61 1.43
CA TYR A 125 -3.42 -0.06 1.06
C TYR A 125 -3.03 -1.01 2.19
N ALA A 126 -2.96 -2.31 1.91
CA ALA A 126 -2.80 -3.32 2.97
C ALA A 126 -1.38 -3.42 3.52
N GLY A 127 -0.35 -3.12 2.72
CA GLY A 127 1.05 -3.43 3.06
C GLY A 127 1.33 -4.93 2.99
N ASN A 128 2.47 -5.36 3.54
CA ASN A 128 2.79 -6.77 3.69
C ASN A 128 2.07 -7.34 4.93
N THR A 129 0.97 -8.00 4.69
CA THR A 129 0.10 -8.51 5.76
C THR A 129 -0.64 -9.75 5.31
N GLU A 130 -0.90 -10.67 6.23
CA GLU A 130 -1.96 -11.68 6.08
C GLU A 130 -3.31 -11.08 6.46
N MET A 131 -4.38 -11.86 6.37
CA MET A 131 -5.72 -11.41 6.76
C MET A 131 -5.83 -11.29 8.29
N THR A 132 -5.67 -10.09 8.81
CA THR A 132 -5.72 -9.79 10.24
C THR A 132 -7.14 -9.50 10.73
N PRO A 133 -7.45 -9.72 12.04
CA PRO A 133 -8.75 -9.37 12.62
C PRO A 133 -9.09 -7.88 12.48
N GLU A 134 -8.09 -7.02 12.44
CA GLU A 134 -8.24 -5.58 12.27
C GLU A 134 -8.89 -5.20 10.94
N MET A 135 -8.73 -6.00 9.90
CA MET A 135 -9.33 -5.80 8.58
C MET A 135 -10.86 -5.87 8.60
N GLU A 136 -11.48 -6.57 9.56
CA GLU A 136 -12.94 -6.63 9.70
C GLU A 136 -13.57 -5.27 10.08
N ARG A 137 -12.73 -4.32 10.53
CA ARG A 137 -13.14 -2.97 10.93
C ARG A 137 -12.98 -1.95 9.81
N ILE A 138 -12.63 -2.39 8.60
CA ILE A 138 -12.32 -1.54 7.45
C ILE A 138 -13.28 -1.89 6.31
N GLN A 139 -13.93 -0.86 5.74
CA GLN A 139 -14.82 -1.01 4.58
C GLN A 139 -14.44 0.04 3.53
N PRO A 140 -13.38 -0.18 2.76
CA PRO A 140 -12.90 0.78 1.78
C PRO A 140 -13.69 0.70 0.48
N ASP A 141 -13.71 1.81 -0.27
CA ASP A 141 -14.18 1.82 -1.66
C ASP A 141 -13.20 1.12 -2.60
N ILE A 142 -11.90 1.30 -2.34
CA ILE A 142 -10.80 0.76 -3.12
C ILE A 142 -9.85 0.00 -2.19
N ALA A 143 -9.54 -1.27 -2.50
CA ALA A 143 -8.55 -2.04 -1.77
C ALA A 143 -7.33 -2.33 -2.65
N ILE A 144 -6.13 -2.05 -2.17
CA ILE A 144 -4.84 -2.43 -2.77
C ILE A 144 -4.27 -3.55 -1.91
N LEU A 145 -4.24 -4.76 -2.46
CA LEU A 145 -3.92 -5.98 -1.71
C LEU A 145 -2.70 -6.69 -2.28
N PRO A 146 -1.75 -7.15 -1.46
CA PRO A 146 -0.69 -8.03 -1.91
C PRO A 146 -1.28 -9.38 -2.34
N ILE A 147 -0.65 -10.05 -3.30
CA ILE A 147 -1.05 -11.39 -3.77
C ILE A 147 0.14 -12.37 -3.85
N ASN A 148 1.27 -12.00 -3.26
CA ASN A 148 2.55 -12.70 -3.39
C ASN A 148 2.74 -13.83 -2.38
N GLY A 149 1.92 -13.94 -1.34
CA GLY A 149 2.18 -14.87 -0.24
C GLY A 149 3.43 -14.49 0.56
N ASP A 150 4.18 -15.50 1.04
CA ASP A 150 5.46 -15.32 1.76
C ASP A 150 5.32 -14.39 2.99
N GLY A 151 4.33 -14.69 3.84
CA GLY A 151 4.01 -13.90 5.03
C GLY A 151 3.03 -12.74 4.78
N ALA A 152 2.64 -12.53 3.53
CA ALA A 152 1.57 -11.63 3.13
C ALA A 152 0.39 -12.43 2.55
N LEU A 153 -0.66 -11.75 2.11
CA LEU A 153 -1.77 -12.38 1.41
C LEU A 153 -1.28 -13.04 0.11
N ASP A 154 -1.67 -14.26 -0.09
CA ASP A 154 -1.66 -14.95 -1.37
C ASP A 154 -2.97 -14.70 -2.14
N VAL A 155 -3.10 -15.24 -3.35
CA VAL A 155 -4.33 -15.07 -4.15
C VAL A 155 -5.58 -15.53 -3.40
N PRO A 156 -5.65 -16.74 -2.78
CA PRO A 156 -6.80 -17.15 -1.98
C PRO A 156 -7.09 -16.21 -0.79
N GLY A 157 -6.07 -15.82 -0.04
CA GLY A 157 -6.20 -14.91 1.10
C GLY A 157 -6.73 -13.52 0.70
N ALA A 158 -6.23 -12.96 -0.41
CA ALA A 158 -6.71 -11.69 -0.95
C ALA A 158 -8.18 -11.79 -1.41
N VAL A 159 -8.60 -12.91 -1.99
CA VAL A 159 -10.01 -13.18 -2.33
C VAL A 159 -10.88 -13.19 -1.08
N ASP A 160 -10.42 -13.80 0.01
CA ASP A 160 -11.19 -13.84 1.26
C ASP A 160 -11.29 -12.46 1.93
N VAL A 161 -10.24 -11.63 1.83
CA VAL A 161 -10.31 -10.22 2.25
C VAL A 161 -11.37 -9.46 1.46
N VAL A 162 -11.42 -9.61 0.13
CA VAL A 162 -12.44 -8.95 -0.71
C VAL A 162 -13.85 -9.39 -0.35
N LYS A 163 -14.05 -10.68 -0.05
CA LYS A 163 -15.36 -11.20 0.41
C LYS A 163 -15.81 -10.59 1.75
N LYS A 164 -14.89 -10.18 2.61
CA LYS A 164 -15.19 -9.58 3.90
C LYS A 164 -15.36 -8.06 3.84
N MET A 165 -14.48 -7.37 3.10
CA MET A 165 -14.47 -5.91 3.02
C MET A 165 -15.48 -5.33 2.03
N HIS A 166 -15.87 -6.12 1.01
CA HIS A 166 -16.79 -5.71 -0.06
C HIS A 166 -16.37 -4.41 -0.77
N PRO A 167 -15.11 -4.19 -1.14
CA PRO A 167 -14.69 -2.99 -1.84
C PRO A 167 -15.33 -2.94 -3.24
N ARG A 168 -15.53 -1.74 -3.76
CA ARG A 168 -16.00 -1.55 -5.13
C ARG A 168 -14.93 -1.88 -6.17
N TRP A 169 -13.69 -1.50 -5.88
CA TRP A 169 -12.52 -1.77 -6.72
C TRP A 169 -11.41 -2.43 -5.94
N VAL A 170 -10.67 -3.31 -6.62
CA VAL A 170 -9.50 -3.98 -6.06
C VAL A 170 -8.33 -3.88 -7.02
N ILE A 171 -7.16 -3.56 -6.50
CA ILE A 171 -5.90 -3.51 -7.24
C ILE A 171 -4.94 -4.53 -6.60
N PRO A 172 -4.51 -5.58 -7.32
CA PRO A 172 -3.47 -6.46 -6.81
C PRO A 172 -2.12 -5.75 -6.79
N SER A 173 -1.32 -6.01 -5.77
CA SER A 173 0.04 -5.48 -5.59
C SER A 173 1.05 -6.61 -5.36
N HIS A 174 2.34 -6.30 -5.33
CA HIS A 174 3.45 -7.23 -5.11
C HIS A 174 3.53 -8.34 -6.18
N TRP A 175 3.33 -7.96 -7.44
CA TRP A 175 3.46 -8.84 -8.60
C TRP A 175 4.25 -8.15 -9.73
N GLY A 176 4.65 -8.91 -10.73
CA GLY A 176 5.25 -8.39 -11.97
C GLY A 176 6.73 -8.01 -11.89
N SER A 177 7.37 -8.11 -10.73
CA SER A 177 8.82 -7.93 -10.58
C SER A 177 9.54 -9.23 -10.93
N VAL A 178 10.64 -9.12 -11.69
CA VAL A 178 11.41 -10.31 -12.10
C VAL A 178 12.09 -10.93 -10.87
N GLY A 179 11.75 -12.19 -10.59
CA GLY A 179 12.32 -12.97 -9.48
C GLY A 179 11.77 -12.62 -8.09
N GLU A 180 10.82 -11.70 -7.99
CA GLU A 180 10.24 -11.27 -6.72
C GLU A 180 8.72 -11.13 -6.82
N GLY A 181 8.00 -11.64 -5.80
CA GLY A 181 6.55 -11.52 -5.70
C GLY A 181 5.78 -12.45 -6.62
N ALA A 182 4.51 -12.11 -6.82
CA ALA A 182 3.60 -12.85 -7.69
C ALA A 182 3.81 -12.50 -9.17
N THR A 183 3.25 -13.34 -10.04
CA THR A 183 3.32 -13.16 -11.50
C THR A 183 2.08 -12.41 -12.05
N ARG A 184 2.12 -12.07 -13.34
CA ARG A 184 0.95 -11.53 -14.04
C ARG A 184 -0.18 -12.56 -14.14
N GLU A 185 0.17 -13.83 -14.21
CA GLU A 185 -0.77 -14.95 -14.21
C GLU A 185 -1.50 -15.05 -12.88
N ASP A 186 -0.80 -14.82 -11.74
CA ASP A 186 -1.42 -14.75 -10.41
C ASP A 186 -2.41 -13.57 -10.31
N ALA A 187 -2.06 -12.42 -10.87
CA ALA A 187 -2.97 -11.27 -10.93
C ALA A 187 -4.23 -11.55 -11.76
N LYS A 188 -4.10 -12.31 -12.86
CA LYS A 188 -5.25 -12.77 -13.64
C LYS A 188 -6.08 -13.79 -12.88
N ALA A 189 -5.44 -14.79 -12.25
CA ALA A 189 -6.11 -15.79 -11.43
C ALA A 189 -6.88 -15.14 -10.27
N PHE A 190 -6.30 -14.10 -9.63
CA PHE A 190 -6.99 -13.29 -8.64
C PHE A 190 -8.25 -12.62 -9.21
N LYS A 191 -8.14 -11.98 -10.38
CA LYS A 191 -9.28 -11.36 -11.07
C LYS A 191 -10.39 -12.36 -11.36
N ASP A 192 -10.04 -13.52 -11.87
CA ASP A 192 -11.01 -14.58 -12.21
C ASP A 192 -11.70 -15.12 -10.94
N ALA A 193 -10.95 -15.30 -9.84
CA ALA A 193 -11.48 -15.75 -8.56
C ALA A 193 -12.41 -14.72 -7.87
N ILE A 194 -12.17 -13.42 -8.07
CA ILE A 194 -13.07 -12.34 -7.59
C ILE A 194 -14.41 -12.40 -8.33
N GLY A 195 -14.39 -12.67 -9.63
CA GLY A 195 -15.61 -12.69 -10.45
C GLY A 195 -16.32 -11.33 -10.42
N GLY A 196 -17.63 -11.33 -10.18
CA GLY A 196 -18.44 -10.11 -10.13
C GLY A 196 -18.52 -9.39 -8.78
N ARG A 197 -17.74 -9.80 -7.76
CA ARG A 197 -17.82 -9.24 -6.39
C ARG A 197 -17.24 -7.84 -6.29
N ALA A 198 -16.21 -7.55 -7.10
CA ALA A 198 -15.56 -6.25 -7.19
C ALA A 198 -14.99 -6.07 -8.60
N THR A 199 -14.74 -4.81 -8.99
CA THR A 199 -14.00 -4.53 -10.22
C THR A 199 -12.51 -4.65 -9.94
N VAL A 200 -11.85 -5.67 -10.51
CA VAL A 200 -10.38 -5.84 -10.38
C VAL A 200 -9.67 -5.04 -11.48
N VAL A 201 -8.80 -4.14 -11.05
CA VAL A 201 -7.96 -3.31 -11.94
C VAL A 201 -6.55 -3.87 -11.93
N ILE A 202 -6.14 -4.51 -13.02
CA ILE A 202 -4.74 -4.92 -13.25
C ILE A 202 -4.08 -3.81 -14.06
N SER A 203 -3.33 -2.97 -13.36
CA SER A 203 -2.67 -1.81 -13.97
C SER A 203 -1.42 -2.23 -14.75
N GLU A 204 -1.08 -1.50 -15.80
CA GLU A 204 0.27 -1.54 -16.38
C GLU A 204 1.19 -0.68 -15.52
N GLN A 205 2.45 -1.12 -15.36
CA GLN A 205 3.44 -0.36 -14.59
C GLN A 205 3.72 0.98 -15.26
N THR A 206 3.51 2.06 -14.53
CA THR A 206 3.89 3.41 -14.95
C THR A 206 5.37 3.63 -14.59
N ARG A 207 6.20 3.99 -15.57
CA ARG A 207 7.63 4.26 -15.40
C ARG A 207 7.92 5.76 -15.42
#